data_c1c51f0b1f2d600c4b54f6cfb32170ca
#
_entry.id   c1c51f0b1f2d600c4b54f6cfb32170ca
#
_cell.length_a   1.000
_cell.length_b   1.000
_cell.length_c   1.000
_cell.angle_alpha   90.00
_cell.angle_beta   90.00
_cell.angle_gamma   90.00
#
_symmetry.space_group_name_H-M   'P 1'
#
loop_
_entity.id
_entity.type
_entity.pdbx_description
1 polymer ?
#
loop_
_entity_poly.entity_id
_entity_poly.type
_entity_poly.pdbx_seq_one_letter_code
_entity_poly.pdbx_strand_id
1 'polypeptide(L)'
;MTKSLLPLLVFAWVHAEAPRPRPGFEGINVRLTAATASSSSEAQDRSTGLEVTGNFALTQLGTWRYDWGFRAAEVRHDWTNAPVDFAAVRGFSLNLSGYAANEAGRTRYAVLQLNADAATGASLGDALTVQALYGADWRVSETWTLGYLFLAESRAVRSPMVLIVPTFRWQFAPEWSLGTGRKSLVLERRLDAVWRASLTLAFQQEEARLADLGGLAQAYESERVAAVFGLRRTGVDRSDELTIGWAFRARARRDLGGVESTYDLAPGALFSYASRWRF
;
A
#
# COMPACT_ATOMS: atom_id res chain seq x y z
N MET A 1 -4.37 9.71 -4.20
CA MET A 1 -4.67 8.34 -3.80
C MET A 1 -3.53 7.78 -2.99
N THR A 2 -3.57 7.94 -1.70
CA THR A 2 -2.73 7.11 -0.87
C THR A 2 -3.20 5.68 -1.11
N LYS A 3 -2.76 5.06 -2.20
CA LYS A 3 -2.95 3.64 -2.38
C LYS A 3 -2.07 2.99 -1.34
N SER A 4 -2.65 2.79 -0.16
CA SER A 4 -2.06 2.01 0.90
C SER A 4 -1.78 0.62 0.34
N LEU A 5 -0.55 0.45 -0.14
CA LEU A 5 0.00 -0.81 -0.65
C LEU A 5 0.27 -1.82 0.47
N LEU A 6 0.09 -1.39 1.70
CA LEU A 6 0.52 -2.16 2.87
C LEU A 6 -0.44 -3.25 3.36
N PRO A 7 -1.77 -3.16 3.24
CA PRO A 7 -2.62 -4.29 3.61
C PRO A 7 -2.39 -5.52 2.72
N LEU A 8 -2.03 -5.31 1.44
CA LEU A 8 -1.79 -6.40 0.49
C LEU A 8 -0.44 -7.10 0.65
N LEU A 9 0.58 -6.41 1.14
CA LEU A 9 1.89 -7.02 1.43
C LEU A 9 1.86 -7.99 2.61
N VAL A 10 0.91 -7.84 3.53
CA VAL A 10 0.79 -8.74 4.69
C VAL A 10 0.18 -10.09 4.28
N PHE A 11 -0.66 -10.15 3.26
CA PHE A 11 -1.33 -11.39 2.84
C PHE A 11 -0.43 -12.36 2.05
N ALA A 12 0.59 -11.89 1.36
CA ALA A 12 1.48 -12.76 0.57
C ALA A 12 2.45 -13.61 1.43
N TRP A 13 2.47 -13.43 2.75
CA TRP A 13 3.53 -13.97 3.63
C TRP A 13 3.07 -14.95 4.72
N VAL A 14 1.79 -15.33 4.76
CA VAL A 14 1.31 -16.30 5.74
C VAL A 14 1.45 -17.72 5.17
N HIS A 15 2.63 -18.30 5.30
CA HIS A 15 2.83 -19.74 5.19
C HIS A 15 2.82 -20.32 6.61
N ALA A 16 1.64 -20.58 7.14
CA ALA A 16 1.43 -21.55 8.21
C ALA A 16 0.09 -22.21 7.89
N GLU A 17 0.01 -23.52 8.08
CA GLU A 17 -1.27 -24.23 8.16
C GLU A 17 -2.12 -23.53 9.22
N ALA A 18 -2.90 -22.55 8.79
CA ALA A 18 -3.80 -21.87 9.69
C ALA A 18 -5.02 -22.76 9.92
N PRO A 19 -5.50 -22.91 11.14
CA PRO A 19 -6.77 -23.54 11.41
C PRO A 19 -7.84 -22.90 10.54
N ARG A 20 -8.83 -23.68 10.08
CA ARG A 20 -9.91 -23.19 9.20
C ARG A 20 -10.50 -21.92 9.81
N PRO A 21 -10.43 -20.78 9.13
CA PRO A 21 -10.93 -19.53 9.68
C PRO A 21 -12.42 -19.66 9.90
N ARG A 22 -12.88 -19.29 11.08
CA ARG A 22 -14.31 -19.10 11.34
C ARG A 22 -14.69 -17.76 10.69
N PRO A 23 -15.86 -17.66 10.03
CA PRO A 23 -16.37 -16.37 9.59
C PRO A 23 -16.43 -15.39 10.76
N GLY A 24 -15.92 -14.19 10.58
CA GLY A 24 -15.93 -13.16 11.62
C GLY A 24 -14.84 -12.10 11.47
N PHE A 25 -14.86 -11.18 12.39
CA PHE A 25 -13.87 -10.10 12.44
C PHE A 25 -12.50 -10.64 12.86
N GLU A 26 -11.50 -10.44 12.02
CA GLU A 26 -10.15 -10.97 12.26
C GLU A 26 -9.21 -9.98 12.93
N GLY A 27 -9.46 -8.69 12.76
CA GLY A 27 -8.62 -7.70 13.39
C GLY A 27 -8.73 -6.30 12.80
N ILE A 28 -8.14 -5.37 13.52
CA ILE A 28 -8.02 -3.96 13.15
C ILE A 28 -6.55 -3.56 13.12
N ASN A 29 -6.18 -2.70 12.18
CA ASN A 29 -4.87 -2.10 12.13
C ASN A 29 -5.02 -0.58 12.12
N VAL A 30 -4.27 0.09 12.95
CA VAL A 30 -4.17 1.55 13.00
C VAL A 30 -2.76 1.95 12.64
N ARG A 31 -2.62 2.89 11.71
CA ARG A 31 -1.34 3.43 11.26
C ARG A 31 -1.30 4.94 11.37
N LEU A 32 -0.22 5.44 11.91
CA LEU A 32 0.17 6.83 11.90
C LEU A 32 1.33 7.01 10.93
N THR A 33 1.29 8.06 10.13
CA THR A 33 2.37 8.41 9.19
C THR A 33 2.76 9.86 9.35
N ALA A 34 4.02 10.17 9.11
CA ALA A 34 4.49 11.53 8.96
C ALA A 34 5.55 11.58 7.86
N ALA A 35 5.53 12.62 7.06
CA ALA A 35 6.58 12.94 6.10
C ALA A 35 7.02 14.39 6.29
N THR A 36 8.32 14.64 6.15
CA THR A 36 8.89 15.99 6.19
C THR A 36 9.62 16.24 4.88
N ALA A 37 9.70 17.51 4.48
CA ALA A 37 10.54 17.92 3.37
C ALA A 37 11.86 18.50 3.88
N SER A 38 12.94 18.33 3.14
CA SER A 38 14.17 19.11 3.38
C SER A 38 13.93 20.56 3.00
N SER A 39 14.66 21.49 3.61
CA SER A 39 14.64 22.89 3.20
C SER A 39 15.28 23.04 1.82
N SER A 40 14.49 23.40 0.83
CA SER A 40 14.94 23.67 -0.54
C SER A 40 14.06 24.75 -1.19
N SER A 41 14.48 25.27 -2.33
CA SER A 41 13.65 26.16 -3.15
C SER A 41 12.57 25.40 -3.93
N GLU A 42 12.59 24.07 -3.91
CA GLU A 42 11.61 23.20 -4.54
C GLU A 42 10.28 23.19 -3.78
N ALA A 43 9.24 22.70 -4.41
CA ALA A 43 7.97 22.47 -3.78
C ALA A 43 8.11 21.48 -2.61
N GLN A 44 7.54 21.81 -1.47
CA GLN A 44 7.62 20.98 -0.26
C GLN A 44 6.24 20.46 0.13
N ASP A 45 6.19 19.20 0.50
CA ASP A 45 5.03 18.55 1.10
C ASP A 45 5.43 17.98 2.46
N ARG A 46 4.88 18.55 3.52
CA ARG A 46 4.90 17.97 4.85
C ARG A 46 3.55 17.34 5.11
N SER A 47 3.52 16.08 5.47
CA SER A 47 2.25 15.42 5.67
C SER A 47 2.21 14.60 6.96
N THR A 48 1.01 14.50 7.53
CA THR A 48 0.69 13.62 8.65
C THR A 48 -0.58 12.85 8.32
N GLY A 49 -0.61 11.56 8.64
CA GLY A 49 -1.74 10.71 8.28
C GLY A 49 -2.16 9.74 9.38
N LEU A 50 -3.44 9.47 9.40
CA LEU A 50 -4.06 8.39 10.17
C LEU A 50 -4.78 7.45 9.21
N GLU A 51 -4.55 6.16 9.37
CA GLU A 51 -5.23 5.12 8.60
C GLU A 51 -5.74 4.05 9.56
N VAL A 52 -6.97 3.62 9.34
CA VAL A 52 -7.60 2.50 10.02
C VAL A 52 -8.04 1.48 8.98
N THR A 53 -7.65 0.22 9.16
CA THR A 53 -8.10 -0.89 8.32
C THR A 53 -8.69 -1.99 9.17
N GLY A 54 -9.70 -2.67 8.66
CA GLY A 54 -10.30 -3.85 9.30
C GLY A 54 -10.45 -4.99 8.29
N ASN A 55 -10.34 -6.23 8.77
CA ASN A 55 -10.47 -7.42 7.95
C ASN A 55 -11.46 -8.39 8.58
N PHE A 56 -12.25 -9.05 7.73
CA PHE A 56 -13.26 -10.02 8.08
C PHE A 56 -13.10 -11.28 7.23
N ALA A 57 -12.95 -12.44 7.87
CA ALA A 57 -13.04 -13.71 7.18
C ALA A 57 -14.50 -13.95 6.75
N LEU A 58 -14.71 -14.27 5.47
CA LEU A 58 -16.04 -14.59 4.95
C LEU A 58 -16.29 -16.09 4.95
N THR A 59 -15.58 -16.80 4.10
CA THR A 59 -15.85 -18.22 3.86
C THR A 59 -14.67 -18.90 3.17
N GLN A 60 -14.71 -20.21 3.15
CA GLN A 60 -13.82 -21.04 2.34
C GLN A 60 -14.66 -21.83 1.34
N LEU A 61 -14.35 -21.73 0.06
CA LEU A 61 -14.97 -22.49 -1.02
C LEU A 61 -13.89 -23.29 -1.76
N GLY A 62 -13.90 -24.62 -1.56
CA GLY A 62 -12.83 -25.48 -2.04
C GLY A 62 -11.48 -25.10 -1.44
N THR A 63 -10.50 -24.82 -2.28
CA THR A 63 -9.16 -24.38 -1.88
C THR A 63 -9.05 -22.88 -1.66
N TRP A 64 -10.08 -22.10 -1.98
CA TRP A 64 -10.09 -20.66 -1.86
C TRP A 64 -10.66 -20.21 -0.51
N ARG A 65 -9.91 -19.37 0.19
CA ARG A 65 -10.37 -18.58 1.32
C ARG A 65 -10.69 -17.18 0.86
N TYR A 66 -11.83 -16.64 1.27
CA TYR A 66 -12.29 -15.29 0.94
C TYR A 66 -12.37 -14.44 2.19
N ASP A 67 -11.89 -13.22 2.05
CA ASP A 67 -11.90 -12.20 3.09
C ASP A 67 -12.39 -10.89 2.49
N TRP A 68 -13.04 -10.05 3.28
CA TRP A 68 -13.29 -8.67 2.89
C TRP A 68 -12.65 -7.73 3.92
N GLY A 69 -12.37 -6.51 3.50
CA GLY A 69 -11.79 -5.51 4.37
C GLY A 69 -12.20 -4.11 3.99
N PHE A 70 -11.98 -3.20 4.91
CA PHE A 70 -12.15 -1.78 4.68
C PHE A 70 -10.90 -1.01 5.08
N ARG A 71 -10.78 0.19 4.54
CA ARG A 71 -9.81 1.20 4.90
C ARG A 71 -10.50 2.55 5.02
N ALA A 72 -10.17 3.31 6.06
CA ALA A 72 -10.46 4.73 6.17
C ALA A 72 -9.15 5.44 6.50
N ALA A 73 -8.88 6.55 5.81
CA ALA A 73 -7.65 7.31 6.01
C ALA A 73 -7.89 8.82 5.86
N GLU A 74 -7.13 9.60 6.60
CA GLU A 74 -6.98 11.03 6.38
C GLU A 74 -5.49 11.37 6.39
N VAL A 75 -5.02 12.07 5.37
CA VAL A 75 -3.66 12.60 5.28
C VAL A 75 -3.78 14.12 5.14
N ARG A 76 -3.19 14.84 6.07
CA ARG A 76 -3.11 16.30 6.06
C ARG A 76 -1.80 16.72 5.45
N HIS A 77 -1.85 17.76 4.64
CA HIS A 77 -0.72 18.29 3.90
C HIS A 77 -0.50 19.75 4.31
N ASP A 78 0.78 20.10 4.42
CA ASP A 78 1.26 21.47 4.60
C ASP A 78 2.21 21.76 3.42
N TRP A 79 1.67 22.52 2.46
CA TRP A 79 2.34 22.81 1.21
C TRP A 79 3.13 24.11 1.27
N THR A 80 4.35 24.10 0.75
CA THR A 80 5.18 25.30 0.58
C THR A 80 5.73 25.32 -0.83
N ASN A 81 5.61 26.46 -1.54
CA ASN A 81 6.05 26.64 -2.93
C ASN A 81 5.45 25.63 -3.91
N ALA A 82 4.28 25.08 -3.64
CA ALA A 82 3.62 24.09 -4.49
C ALA A 82 2.46 24.71 -5.28
N PRO A 83 2.21 24.28 -6.53
CA PRO A 83 1.08 24.78 -7.32
C PRO A 83 -0.24 24.09 -6.98
N VAL A 84 -0.35 23.46 -5.82
CA VAL A 84 -1.53 22.80 -5.29
C VAL A 84 -1.89 23.39 -3.93
N ASP A 85 -3.18 23.51 -3.69
CA ASP A 85 -3.72 24.08 -2.46
C ASP A 85 -4.90 23.22 -1.98
N PHE A 86 -4.56 22.14 -1.27
CA PHE A 86 -5.54 21.35 -0.53
C PHE A 86 -4.95 20.95 0.83
N ALA A 87 -5.77 21.05 1.87
CA ALA A 87 -5.31 20.82 3.25
C ALA A 87 -5.26 19.33 3.62
N ALA A 88 -6.10 18.51 3.05
CA ALA A 88 -6.17 17.08 3.37
C ALA A 88 -6.69 16.23 2.20
N VAL A 89 -6.28 14.97 2.19
CA VAL A 89 -6.87 13.89 1.39
C VAL A 89 -7.58 12.94 2.34
N ARG A 90 -8.84 12.64 2.07
CA ARG A 90 -9.62 11.62 2.75
C ARG A 90 -9.81 10.44 1.84
N GLY A 91 -9.53 9.26 2.36
CA GLY A 91 -9.61 8.01 1.62
C GLY A 91 -10.51 7.00 2.28
N PHE A 92 -11.31 6.33 1.46
CA PHE A 92 -12.07 5.15 1.86
C PHE A 92 -11.87 4.05 0.83
N SER A 93 -11.76 2.80 1.28
CA SER A 93 -11.78 1.66 0.37
C SER A 93 -12.43 0.43 0.97
N LEU A 94 -13.03 -0.36 0.07
CA LEU A 94 -13.52 -1.71 0.34
C LEU A 94 -12.76 -2.68 -0.54
N ASN A 95 -12.37 -3.82 0.00
CA ASN A 95 -11.71 -4.87 -0.74
C ASN A 95 -12.33 -6.23 -0.47
N LEU A 96 -12.45 -7.02 -1.53
CA LEU A 96 -12.71 -8.45 -1.49
C LEU A 96 -11.44 -9.16 -1.94
N SER A 97 -10.93 -10.06 -1.11
CA SER A 97 -9.73 -10.84 -1.41
C SER A 97 -10.02 -12.33 -1.39
N GLY A 98 -9.35 -13.07 -2.26
CA GLY A 98 -9.35 -14.51 -2.32
C GLY A 98 -7.91 -15.03 -2.31
N TYR A 99 -7.68 -16.11 -1.57
CA TYR A 99 -6.40 -16.75 -1.46
C TYR A 99 -6.56 -18.26 -1.56
N ALA A 100 -5.69 -18.91 -2.33
CA ALA A 100 -5.64 -20.36 -2.44
C ALA A 100 -4.19 -20.84 -2.45
N ALA A 101 -3.89 -21.85 -1.65
CA ALA A 101 -2.63 -22.57 -1.68
C ALA A 101 -2.88 -24.04 -1.93
N ASN A 102 -1.95 -24.72 -2.59
CA ASN A 102 -1.99 -26.16 -2.77
C ASN A 102 -0.73 -26.84 -2.21
N GLU A 103 -0.79 -28.15 -2.04
CA GLU A 103 0.30 -28.97 -1.49
C GLU A 103 1.58 -28.90 -2.33
N ALA A 104 1.48 -28.60 -3.64
CA ALA A 104 2.63 -28.46 -4.54
C ALA A 104 3.36 -27.10 -4.39
N GLY A 105 3.07 -26.31 -3.34
CA GLY A 105 3.72 -25.03 -3.07
C GLY A 105 3.33 -23.91 -4.06
N ARG A 106 2.17 -24.04 -4.71
CA ARG A 106 1.60 -23.00 -5.55
C ARG A 106 0.59 -22.19 -4.76
N THR A 107 0.73 -20.88 -4.81
CA THR A 107 -0.20 -19.93 -4.20
C THR A 107 -0.85 -19.09 -5.29
N ARG A 108 -2.14 -18.82 -5.16
CA ARG A 108 -2.87 -17.88 -6.01
C ARG A 108 -3.60 -16.90 -5.12
N TYR A 109 -3.67 -15.66 -5.55
CA TYR A 109 -4.41 -14.62 -4.84
C TYR A 109 -5.10 -13.69 -5.83
N ALA A 110 -6.26 -13.21 -5.44
CA ALA A 110 -7.05 -12.25 -6.20
C ALA A 110 -7.58 -11.18 -5.26
N VAL A 111 -7.61 -9.93 -5.69
CA VAL A 111 -8.19 -8.83 -4.93
C VAL A 111 -8.98 -7.94 -5.87
N LEU A 112 -10.21 -7.62 -5.47
CA LEU A 112 -11.00 -6.56 -6.06
C LEU A 112 -11.14 -5.46 -5.01
N GLN A 113 -10.80 -4.23 -5.37
CA GLN A 113 -10.81 -3.10 -4.45
C GLN A 113 -11.53 -1.91 -5.08
N LEU A 114 -12.45 -1.33 -4.32
CA LEU A 114 -13.07 -0.04 -4.60
C LEU A 114 -12.37 1.00 -3.73
N ASN A 115 -11.95 2.12 -4.33
CA ASN A 115 -11.31 3.21 -3.62
C ASN A 115 -11.99 4.52 -3.94
N ALA A 116 -12.04 5.42 -2.96
CA ALA A 116 -12.44 6.80 -3.12
C ALA A 116 -11.47 7.65 -2.28
N ASP A 117 -10.59 8.38 -2.95
CA ASP A 117 -9.61 9.26 -2.28
C ASP A 117 -9.79 10.68 -2.85
N ALA A 118 -10.30 11.59 -2.00
CA ALA A 118 -10.64 12.95 -2.38
C ALA A 118 -9.93 13.96 -1.50
N ALA A 119 -9.42 15.02 -2.12
CA ALA A 119 -8.91 16.17 -1.40
C ALA A 119 -10.05 17.00 -0.79
N THR A 120 -9.72 17.87 0.15
CA THR A 120 -10.67 18.81 0.75
C THR A 120 -11.40 19.60 -0.35
N GLY A 121 -12.72 19.61 -0.28
CA GLY A 121 -13.59 20.27 -1.28
C GLY A 121 -14.02 19.40 -2.46
N ALA A 122 -13.40 18.22 -2.66
CA ALA A 122 -13.82 17.27 -3.70
C ALA A 122 -14.84 16.26 -3.16
N SER A 123 -15.70 15.76 -4.07
CA SER A 123 -16.67 14.70 -3.77
C SER A 123 -15.97 13.32 -3.74
N LEU A 124 -16.27 12.51 -2.73
CA LEU A 124 -15.83 11.11 -2.69
C LEU A 124 -16.42 10.28 -3.84
N GLY A 125 -17.64 10.60 -4.29
CA GLY A 125 -18.26 9.90 -5.42
C GLY A 125 -17.48 10.06 -6.72
N ASP A 126 -16.96 11.26 -6.98
CA ASP A 126 -16.16 11.57 -8.18
C ASP A 126 -14.74 11.00 -8.09
N ALA A 127 -14.31 10.59 -6.90
CA ALA A 127 -13.03 9.97 -6.63
C ALA A 127 -13.05 8.43 -6.73
N LEU A 128 -14.18 7.83 -7.07
CA LEU A 128 -14.34 6.38 -7.11
C LEU A 128 -13.44 5.75 -8.17
N THR A 129 -12.63 4.79 -7.76
CA THR A 129 -11.78 3.99 -8.64
C THR A 129 -11.87 2.51 -8.28
N VAL A 130 -11.66 1.67 -9.29
CA VAL A 130 -11.66 0.21 -9.14
C VAL A 130 -10.27 -0.32 -9.40
N GLN A 131 -9.83 -1.27 -8.59
CA GLN A 131 -8.58 -1.96 -8.77
C GLN A 131 -8.81 -3.46 -8.70
N ALA A 132 -8.32 -4.20 -9.69
CA ALA A 132 -8.27 -5.64 -9.70
C ALA A 132 -6.82 -6.11 -9.70
N LEU A 133 -6.53 -7.10 -8.88
CA LEU A 133 -5.21 -7.69 -8.75
C LEU A 133 -5.36 -9.21 -8.77
N TYR A 134 -4.51 -9.88 -9.54
CA TYR A 134 -4.37 -11.33 -9.54
C TYR A 134 -2.90 -11.69 -9.53
N GLY A 135 -2.53 -12.68 -8.73
CA GLY A 135 -1.16 -13.16 -8.68
C GLY A 135 -1.06 -14.65 -8.47
N ALA A 136 0.08 -15.19 -8.83
CA ALA A 136 0.42 -16.56 -8.56
C ALA A 136 1.91 -16.70 -8.28
N ASP A 137 2.23 -17.52 -7.28
CA ASP A 137 3.59 -17.81 -6.85
C ASP A 137 3.83 -19.33 -6.88
N TRP A 138 5.05 -19.73 -7.20
CA TRP A 138 5.51 -21.11 -7.23
C TRP A 138 6.78 -21.26 -6.40
N ARG A 139 6.81 -22.20 -5.49
CA ARG A 139 8.04 -22.63 -4.86
C ARG A 139 8.87 -23.45 -5.86
N VAL A 140 9.95 -22.88 -6.36
CA VAL A 140 10.85 -23.51 -7.34
C VAL A 140 11.90 -24.38 -6.62
N SER A 141 12.31 -23.99 -5.42
CA SER A 141 13.19 -24.74 -4.53
C SER A 141 12.88 -24.42 -3.06
N GLU A 142 13.63 -24.99 -2.14
CA GLU A 142 13.48 -24.64 -0.71
C GLU A 142 13.76 -23.17 -0.43
N THR A 143 14.62 -22.54 -1.22
CA THR A 143 15.06 -21.16 -1.03
C THR A 143 14.44 -20.17 -2.00
N TRP A 144 13.84 -20.63 -3.11
CA TRP A 144 13.31 -19.78 -4.16
C TRP A 144 11.81 -19.93 -4.37
N THR A 145 11.12 -18.83 -4.40
CA THR A 145 9.74 -18.69 -4.89
C THR A 145 9.74 -17.66 -6.01
N LEU A 146 9.14 -17.99 -7.13
CA LEU A 146 8.94 -17.10 -8.28
C LEU A 146 7.45 -16.89 -8.52
N GLY A 147 7.09 -15.80 -9.13
CA GLY A 147 5.69 -15.53 -9.43
C GLY A 147 5.47 -14.34 -10.35
N TYR A 148 4.22 -13.94 -10.44
CA TYR A 148 3.80 -12.72 -11.12
C TYR A 148 2.60 -12.10 -10.44
N LEU A 149 2.45 -10.81 -10.68
CA LEU A 149 1.33 -10.00 -10.25
C LEU A 149 0.76 -9.27 -11.46
N PHE A 150 -0.49 -9.52 -11.80
CA PHE A 150 -1.29 -8.75 -12.74
C PHE A 150 -2.07 -7.69 -11.97
N LEU A 151 -2.03 -6.46 -12.41
CA LEU A 151 -2.74 -5.33 -11.84
C LEU A 151 -3.49 -4.61 -12.94
N ALA A 152 -4.78 -4.39 -12.74
CA ALA A 152 -5.61 -3.50 -13.54
C ALA A 152 -6.24 -2.47 -12.61
N GLU A 153 -6.23 -1.21 -13.03
CA GLU A 153 -6.68 -0.11 -12.20
C GLU A 153 -7.33 0.97 -13.03
N SER A 154 -8.58 1.35 -12.67
CA SER A 154 -9.17 2.59 -13.14
C SER A 154 -8.54 3.77 -12.39
N ARG A 155 -8.50 4.94 -13.01
CA ARG A 155 -8.01 6.18 -12.42
C ARG A 155 -9.10 7.23 -12.46
N ALA A 156 -9.10 8.13 -11.47
CA ALA A 156 -10.15 9.12 -11.32
C ALA A 156 -10.27 10.09 -12.52
N VAL A 157 -9.15 10.42 -13.15
CA VAL A 157 -9.10 11.43 -14.24
C VAL A 157 -8.29 10.93 -15.45
N ARG A 158 -7.56 9.82 -15.33
CA ARG A 158 -6.65 9.30 -16.36
C ARG A 158 -7.12 7.99 -16.96
N SER A 159 -6.47 7.61 -18.06
CA SER A 159 -6.66 6.29 -18.66
C SER A 159 -6.37 5.17 -17.68
N PRO A 160 -7.13 4.07 -17.71
CA PRO A 160 -6.86 2.89 -16.91
C PRO A 160 -5.44 2.37 -17.11
N MET A 161 -4.89 1.79 -16.06
CA MET A 161 -3.55 1.20 -16.11
C MET A 161 -3.64 -0.32 -15.98
N VAL A 162 -2.86 -1.02 -16.80
CA VAL A 162 -2.64 -2.48 -16.67
C VAL A 162 -1.15 -2.71 -16.56
N LEU A 163 -0.75 -3.53 -15.59
CA LEU A 163 0.65 -3.82 -15.31
C LEU A 163 0.83 -5.30 -14.97
N ILE A 164 1.90 -5.90 -15.48
CA ILE A 164 2.36 -7.23 -15.07
C ILE A 164 3.73 -7.05 -14.41
N VAL A 165 3.85 -7.51 -13.17
CA VAL A 165 5.07 -7.41 -12.38
C VAL A 165 5.57 -8.81 -12.05
N PRO A 166 6.78 -9.19 -12.45
CA PRO A 166 7.39 -10.41 -11.95
C PRO A 166 7.65 -10.29 -10.45
N THR A 167 7.41 -11.38 -9.73
CA THR A 167 7.65 -11.47 -8.30
C THR A 167 8.65 -12.56 -7.99
N PHE A 168 9.47 -12.35 -6.97
CA PHE A 168 10.33 -13.39 -6.44
C PHE A 168 10.52 -13.25 -4.93
N ARG A 169 10.89 -14.36 -4.31
CA ARG A 169 11.43 -14.42 -2.96
C ARG A 169 12.60 -15.38 -2.93
N TRP A 170 13.71 -14.93 -2.40
CA TRP A 170 14.93 -15.69 -2.20
C TRP A 170 15.32 -15.69 -0.73
N GLN A 171 15.30 -16.85 -0.10
CA GLN A 171 15.77 -17.06 1.26
C GLN A 171 17.22 -17.57 1.19
N PHE A 172 18.19 -16.67 1.22
CA PHE A 172 19.60 -16.99 1.05
C PHE A 172 20.31 -17.40 2.36
N ALA A 173 19.64 -17.20 3.50
CA ALA A 173 20.06 -17.71 4.81
C ALA A 173 18.81 -17.99 5.66
N PRO A 174 18.90 -18.77 6.76
CA PRO A 174 17.76 -19.11 7.62
C PRO A 174 17.01 -17.89 8.15
N GLU A 175 17.72 -16.79 8.41
CA GLU A 175 17.12 -15.55 8.93
C GLU A 175 16.90 -14.49 7.86
N TRP A 176 17.50 -14.62 6.66
CA TRP A 176 17.50 -13.58 5.66
C TRP A 176 16.69 -13.94 4.43
N SER A 177 15.90 -13.01 3.96
CA SER A 177 15.21 -13.13 2.67
C SER A 177 15.21 -11.82 1.90
N LEU A 178 15.31 -11.93 0.58
CA LEU A 178 15.14 -10.83 -0.38
C LEU A 178 13.93 -11.15 -1.25
N GLY A 179 13.06 -10.19 -1.49
CA GLY A 179 11.90 -10.42 -2.34
C GLY A 179 11.31 -9.14 -2.90
N THR A 180 10.48 -9.30 -3.92
CA THR A 180 9.73 -8.21 -4.51
C THR A 180 8.36 -8.10 -3.84
N GLY A 181 7.94 -6.87 -3.55
CA GLY A 181 6.56 -6.50 -3.32
C GLY A 181 5.93 -5.96 -4.61
N ARG A 182 4.73 -5.42 -4.50
CA ARG A 182 3.99 -4.86 -5.65
C ARG A 182 4.76 -3.73 -6.37
N LYS A 183 5.40 -2.83 -5.62
CA LYS A 183 6.22 -1.72 -6.12
C LYS A 183 7.44 -1.53 -5.19
N SER A 184 8.03 -2.62 -4.71
CA SER A 184 9.13 -2.56 -3.76
C SER A 184 10.05 -3.76 -3.87
N LEU A 185 11.29 -3.56 -3.42
CA LEU A 185 12.25 -4.61 -3.12
C LEU A 185 12.47 -4.61 -1.61
N VAL A 186 12.36 -5.78 -0.98
CA VAL A 186 12.41 -5.92 0.48
C VAL A 186 13.49 -6.92 0.86
N LEU A 187 14.45 -6.46 1.62
CA LEU A 187 15.39 -7.29 2.37
C LEU A 187 14.86 -7.43 3.80
N GLU A 188 14.57 -8.64 4.23
CA GLU A 188 14.06 -8.92 5.58
C GLU A 188 15.04 -9.80 6.35
N ARG A 189 15.24 -9.50 7.63
CA ARG A 189 15.94 -10.33 8.59
C ARG A 189 15.03 -10.70 9.75
N ARG A 190 14.91 -11.98 10.04
CA ARG A 190 14.33 -12.49 11.27
C ARG A 190 15.37 -12.40 12.38
N LEU A 191 15.14 -11.56 13.38
CA LEU A 191 16.05 -11.39 14.51
C LEU A 191 15.86 -12.50 15.55
N ASP A 192 14.58 -12.83 15.82
CA ASP A 192 14.16 -13.94 16.69
C ASP A 192 12.73 -14.40 16.33
N ALA A 193 12.05 -15.09 17.24
CA ALA A 193 10.69 -15.58 17.06
C ALA A 193 9.64 -14.45 16.97
N VAL A 194 9.95 -13.28 17.54
CA VAL A 194 9.02 -12.14 17.70
C VAL A 194 9.40 -10.96 16.82
N TRP A 195 10.70 -10.72 16.63
CA TRP A 195 11.21 -9.52 15.98
C TRP A 195 11.71 -9.78 14.55
N ARG A 196 11.39 -8.85 13.67
CA ARG A 196 11.92 -8.78 12.29
C ARG A 196 12.35 -7.38 11.96
N ALA A 197 13.47 -7.26 11.26
CA ALA A 197 13.94 -6.02 10.66
C ALA A 197 13.80 -6.10 9.14
N SER A 198 13.54 -4.99 8.49
CA SER A 198 13.46 -4.91 7.04
C SER A 198 14.13 -3.65 6.50
N LEU A 199 14.69 -3.75 5.30
CA LEU A 199 15.09 -2.62 4.47
C LEU A 199 14.31 -2.70 3.16
N THR A 200 13.53 -1.68 2.88
CA THR A 200 12.63 -1.63 1.72
C THR A 200 13.03 -0.48 0.80
N LEU A 201 13.30 -0.77 -0.45
CA LEU A 201 13.31 0.22 -1.52
C LEU A 201 11.91 0.24 -2.15
N ALA A 202 11.18 1.33 -1.97
CA ALA A 202 9.78 1.44 -2.37
C ALA A 202 9.57 2.53 -3.41
N PHE A 203 8.73 2.24 -4.40
CA PHE A 203 8.09 3.24 -5.22
C PHE A 203 6.68 3.48 -4.66
N GLN A 204 6.48 4.67 -4.10
CA GLN A 204 5.21 5.10 -3.52
C GLN A 204 4.50 5.99 -4.52
N GLN A 205 3.21 5.81 -4.66
CA GLN A 205 2.36 6.61 -5.54
C GLN A 205 1.07 6.94 -4.80
N GLU A 206 0.71 8.20 -4.82
CA GLU A 206 -0.53 8.73 -4.25
C GLU A 206 -1.29 9.46 -5.35
N GLU A 207 -2.59 9.27 -5.44
CA GLU A 207 -3.47 9.99 -6.36
C GLU A 207 -4.72 10.42 -5.59
N ALA A 208 -5.17 11.64 -5.78
CA ALA A 208 -6.40 12.14 -5.18
C ALA A 208 -7.19 12.96 -6.19
N ARG A 209 -8.51 12.84 -6.15
CA ARG A 209 -9.43 13.73 -6.83
C ARG A 209 -9.41 15.08 -6.13
N LEU A 210 -9.17 16.15 -6.87
CA LEU A 210 -9.27 17.52 -6.38
C LEU A 210 -10.67 18.09 -6.69
N ALA A 211 -11.03 19.19 -6.03
CA ALA A 211 -12.22 19.94 -6.37
C ALA A 211 -12.14 20.48 -7.81
N ASP A 212 -13.26 20.50 -8.51
CA ASP A 212 -13.32 21.01 -9.88
C ASP A 212 -12.96 22.50 -9.92
N LEU A 213 -12.24 22.91 -10.95
CA LEU A 213 -11.91 24.30 -11.20
C LEU A 213 -12.54 24.73 -12.51
N GLY A 214 -13.49 25.68 -12.46
CA GLY A 214 -14.18 26.18 -13.64
C GLY A 214 -14.95 25.09 -14.41
N GLY A 215 -15.44 24.05 -13.73
CA GLY A 215 -16.12 22.90 -14.32
C GLY A 215 -15.17 21.84 -14.92
N LEU A 216 -13.86 22.02 -14.80
CA LEU A 216 -12.87 21.03 -15.24
C LEU A 216 -12.49 20.09 -14.11
N ALA A 217 -12.48 18.80 -14.40
CA ALA A 217 -12.02 17.75 -13.49
C ALA A 217 -10.55 17.91 -13.15
N GLN A 218 -10.19 17.75 -11.88
CA GLN A 218 -8.81 17.81 -11.42
C GLN A 218 -8.39 16.57 -10.68
N ALA A 219 -7.13 16.17 -10.85
CA ALA A 219 -6.46 15.17 -10.03
C ALA A 219 -5.06 15.60 -9.62
N TYR A 220 -4.67 15.12 -8.48
CA TYR A 220 -3.29 15.18 -7.96
C TYR A 220 -2.71 13.78 -7.93
N GLU A 221 -1.46 13.66 -8.32
CA GLU A 221 -0.68 12.43 -8.19
C GLU A 221 0.71 12.78 -7.67
N SER A 222 1.19 12.05 -6.67
CA SER A 222 2.58 12.10 -6.24
C SER A 222 3.25 10.74 -6.39
N GLU A 223 4.51 10.77 -6.80
CA GLU A 223 5.37 9.60 -6.92
C GLU A 223 6.63 9.84 -6.10
N ARG A 224 7.03 8.85 -5.30
CA ARG A 224 8.23 8.92 -4.46
C ARG A 224 9.01 7.61 -4.55
N VAL A 225 10.34 7.73 -4.64
CA VAL A 225 11.25 6.60 -4.44
C VAL A 225 11.89 6.78 -3.07
N ALA A 226 11.74 5.79 -2.21
CA ALA A 226 12.18 5.87 -0.82
C ALA A 226 12.87 4.59 -0.37
N ALA A 227 13.90 4.76 0.47
CA ALA A 227 14.47 3.69 1.28
C ALA A 227 13.88 3.76 2.69
N VAL A 228 13.33 2.65 3.15
CA VAL A 228 12.62 2.57 4.43
C VAL A 228 13.17 1.41 5.25
N PHE A 229 13.66 1.71 6.45
CA PHE A 229 13.98 0.71 7.46
C PHE A 229 12.72 0.44 8.31
N GLY A 230 12.41 -0.83 8.55
CA GLY A 230 11.29 -1.27 9.35
C GLY A 230 11.73 -2.19 10.49
N LEU A 231 11.11 -2.04 11.65
CA LEU A 231 11.23 -2.96 12.77
C LEU A 231 9.82 -3.42 13.16
N ARG A 232 9.56 -4.73 13.07
CA ARG A 232 8.27 -5.33 13.39
C ARG A 232 8.39 -6.27 14.56
N ARG A 233 7.49 -6.10 15.53
CA ARG A 233 7.26 -7.05 16.61
C ARG A 233 5.95 -7.78 16.36
N THR A 234 5.96 -9.12 16.46
CA THR A 234 4.77 -9.96 16.29
C THR A 234 4.50 -10.73 17.58
N GLY A 235 3.44 -10.39 18.28
CA GLY A 235 2.89 -11.15 19.40
C GLY A 235 1.70 -12.01 18.96
N VAL A 236 1.03 -12.66 19.93
CA VAL A 236 -0.13 -13.54 19.66
C VAL A 236 -1.30 -12.71 19.11
N ASP A 237 -1.72 -11.70 19.85
CA ASP A 237 -2.92 -10.92 19.56
C ASP A 237 -2.59 -9.54 18.99
N ARG A 238 -1.31 -9.16 18.99
CA ARG A 238 -0.88 -7.84 18.54
C ARG A 238 0.43 -7.88 17.78
N SER A 239 0.52 -7.10 16.74
CA SER A 239 1.80 -6.80 16.09
C SER A 239 1.97 -5.30 15.93
N ASP A 240 3.19 -4.83 16.18
CA ASP A 240 3.59 -3.43 16.04
C ASP A 240 4.69 -3.31 15.00
N GLU A 241 4.65 -2.26 14.21
CA GLU A 241 5.66 -1.95 13.20
C GLU A 241 6.03 -0.47 13.27
N LEU A 242 7.31 -0.22 13.40
CA LEU A 242 7.90 1.11 13.30
C LEU A 242 8.71 1.19 12.02
N THR A 243 8.52 2.24 11.24
CA THR A 243 9.36 2.49 10.06
C THR A 243 9.93 3.90 10.08
N ILE A 244 11.16 4.01 9.60
CA ILE A 244 11.82 5.27 9.32
C ILE A 244 12.48 5.19 7.94
N GLY A 245 12.41 6.24 7.15
CA GLY A 245 12.94 6.23 5.81
C GLY A 245 13.26 7.61 5.28
N TRP A 246 13.76 7.61 4.05
CA TRP A 246 14.10 8.81 3.30
C TRP A 246 13.59 8.68 1.87
N ALA A 247 12.78 9.64 1.44
CA ALA A 247 12.40 9.81 0.04
C ALA A 247 13.47 10.65 -0.64
N PHE A 248 14.21 10.06 -1.58
CA PHE A 248 15.31 10.73 -2.28
C PHE A 248 14.93 11.23 -3.67
N ARG A 249 13.79 10.81 -4.19
CA ARG A 249 13.18 11.34 -5.40
C ARG A 249 11.69 11.41 -5.19
N ALA A 250 11.12 12.59 -5.36
CA ALA A 250 9.69 12.80 -5.28
C ALA A 250 9.26 13.76 -6.40
N ARG A 251 8.12 13.48 -7.00
CA ARG A 251 7.52 14.26 -8.07
C ARG A 251 6.03 14.33 -7.86
N ALA A 252 5.44 15.46 -8.10
CA ALA A 252 4.01 15.62 -8.12
C ALA A 252 3.51 16.08 -9.48
N ARG A 253 2.28 15.71 -9.78
CA ARG A 253 1.56 16.07 -11.00
C ARG A 253 0.18 16.57 -10.64
N ARG A 254 -0.25 17.58 -11.32
CA ARG A 254 -1.64 18.04 -11.31
C ARG A 254 -2.19 17.91 -12.74
N ASP A 255 -3.30 17.25 -12.86
CA ASP A 255 -4.09 17.20 -14.09
C ASP A 255 -5.29 18.13 -13.93
N LEU A 256 -5.53 19.00 -14.91
CA LEU A 256 -6.67 19.91 -14.98
C LEU A 256 -7.31 19.76 -16.36
N GLY A 257 -8.41 19.02 -16.44
CA GLY A 257 -9.12 18.82 -17.70
C GLY A 257 -8.28 18.18 -18.82
N GLY A 258 -7.31 17.31 -18.47
CA GLY A 258 -6.39 16.67 -19.41
C GLY A 258 -5.09 17.44 -19.65
N VAL A 259 -4.90 18.62 -19.03
CA VAL A 259 -3.64 19.36 -19.08
C VAL A 259 -2.80 19.02 -17.86
N GLU A 260 -1.65 18.39 -18.08
CA GLU A 260 -0.73 17.95 -17.04
C GLU A 260 0.30 19.03 -16.71
N SER A 261 0.47 19.29 -15.42
CA SER A 261 1.58 20.07 -14.88
C SER A 261 2.38 19.19 -13.92
N THR A 262 3.69 19.15 -14.09
CA THR A 262 4.59 18.33 -13.26
C THR A 262 5.59 19.21 -12.54
N TYR A 263 5.89 18.90 -11.28
CA TYR A 263 6.89 19.60 -10.48
C TYR A 263 7.60 18.61 -9.55
N ASP A 264 8.88 18.86 -9.29
CA ASP A 264 9.66 18.06 -8.37
C ASP A 264 9.37 18.49 -6.93
N LEU A 265 9.26 17.51 -6.04
CA LEU A 265 9.11 17.69 -4.61
C LEU A 265 10.45 17.52 -3.92
N ALA A 266 10.71 18.31 -2.92
CA ALA A 266 11.90 18.18 -2.09
C ALA A 266 11.98 16.79 -1.44
N PRO A 267 13.19 16.19 -1.40
CA PRO A 267 13.42 14.95 -0.65
C PRO A 267 13.10 15.15 0.82
N GLY A 268 12.80 14.06 1.54
CA GLY A 268 12.41 14.20 2.93
C GLY A 268 12.35 12.90 3.72
N ALA A 269 12.30 13.04 5.05
CA ALA A 269 12.18 11.91 5.94
C ALA A 269 10.74 11.38 5.98
N LEU A 270 10.63 10.07 6.11
CA LEU A 270 9.38 9.34 6.25
C LEU A 270 9.38 8.61 7.59
N PHE A 271 8.26 8.65 8.27
CA PHE A 271 8.04 7.95 9.52
C PHE A 271 6.67 7.29 9.51
N SER A 272 6.56 6.05 10.00
CA SER A 272 5.26 5.48 10.32
C SER A 272 5.31 4.54 11.52
N TYR A 273 4.21 4.51 12.25
CA TYR A 273 3.93 3.50 13.27
C TYR A 273 2.60 2.84 12.94
N ALA A 274 2.57 1.52 12.97
CA ALA A 274 1.36 0.74 12.77
C ALA A 274 1.20 -0.27 13.89
N SER A 275 -0.02 -0.42 14.39
CA SER A 275 -0.38 -1.46 15.36
C SER A 275 -1.59 -2.23 14.86
N ARG A 276 -1.47 -3.54 14.84
CA ARG A 276 -2.52 -4.47 14.41
C ARG A 276 -2.93 -5.34 15.59
N TRP A 277 -4.21 -5.39 15.86
CA TRP A 277 -4.84 -6.29 16.82
C TRP A 277 -5.59 -7.40 16.10
N ARG A 278 -5.50 -8.61 16.61
CA ARG A 278 -6.23 -9.80 16.15
C ARG A 278 -7.21 -10.20 17.23
N PHE A 279 -8.39 -10.68 16.80
CA PHE A 279 -9.47 -11.09 17.71
C PHE A 279 -9.89 -12.54 17.44
#